data_c266e9bee8cfa996a8b5f0ac68772e13
#
_entry.id   c266e9bee8cfa996a8b5f0ac68772e13
#
_cell.length_a   1.000
_cell.length_b   1.000
_cell.length_c   1.000
_cell.angle_alpha   90.00
_cell.angle_beta   90.00
_cell.angle_gamma   90.00
#
_symmetry.space_group_name_H-M   'P 1'
#
loop_
_entity.id
_entity.type
_entity.pdbx_description
1 polymer ?
#
loop_
_entity_poly.entity_id
_entity_poly.type
_entity_poly.pdbx_seq_one_letter_code
_entity_poly.pdbx_strand_id
1 'polypeptide(L)'
;MGGVGYDGLAEWYDGWRPELSPDELAALMRLLGTGDGRCLDVGCGTGVATAVVAELGWSAVGVDVSAELLALAHARGIEAVEASAHSLPFVDASFDAATSVWTHTDVGDFRATVAEVARVLRPGAPFVYIGGHPCFVGPHSLFVHAEGTPTFHPGYRPSRRYDGTAPGVGDPEGLRARVGARHLTLQDFITAFTGAGLRIERFEELGDRDYPYLVALRARR
;
A
#
# COMPACT_ATOMS: atom_id res chain seq x y z
N MET A 1 14.21 -5.96 -10.56
CA MET A 1 14.51 -7.00 -9.57
C MET A 1 13.38 -7.04 -8.55
N GLY A 2 12.82 -8.22 -8.39
CA GLY A 2 11.51 -8.54 -7.95
C GLY A 2 11.04 -7.87 -6.66
N GLY A 3 9.77 -7.48 -6.68
CA GLY A 3 8.97 -7.24 -5.52
C GLY A 3 8.89 -8.47 -4.61
N VAL A 4 8.15 -8.36 -3.54
CA VAL A 4 7.80 -9.48 -2.67
C VAL A 4 6.97 -10.45 -3.51
N GLY A 5 7.38 -11.72 -3.60
CA GLY A 5 6.73 -12.68 -4.47
C GLY A 5 5.42 -13.18 -3.89
N TYR A 6 4.34 -12.95 -4.60
CA TYR A 6 3.01 -13.54 -4.32
C TYR A 6 2.73 -14.75 -5.20
N ASP A 7 3.67 -15.14 -6.05
CA ASP A 7 3.52 -16.26 -6.98
C ASP A 7 3.25 -17.56 -6.22
N GLY A 8 2.21 -18.28 -6.62
CA GLY A 8 1.71 -19.48 -5.94
C GLY A 8 0.92 -19.23 -4.65
N LEU A 9 0.70 -17.95 -4.26
CA LEU A 9 -0.02 -17.59 -3.04
C LEU A 9 -1.30 -16.78 -3.30
N ALA A 10 -1.64 -16.49 -4.56
CA ALA A 10 -2.70 -15.55 -4.91
C ALA A 10 -4.07 -15.95 -4.33
N GLU A 11 -4.49 -17.21 -4.49
CA GLU A 11 -5.76 -17.69 -3.95
C GLU A 11 -5.78 -17.69 -2.41
N TRP A 12 -4.65 -18.09 -1.79
CA TRP A 12 -4.54 -18.04 -0.33
C TRP A 12 -4.62 -16.58 0.16
N TYR A 13 -3.92 -15.67 -0.50
CA TYR A 13 -3.93 -14.24 -0.15
C TYR A 13 -5.34 -13.64 -0.29
N ASP A 14 -6.04 -13.97 -1.36
CA ASP A 14 -7.40 -13.51 -1.61
C ASP A 14 -8.38 -13.97 -0.52
N GLY A 15 -8.27 -15.24 -0.11
CA GLY A 15 -9.06 -15.78 1.00
C GLY A 15 -8.66 -15.22 2.37
N TRP A 16 -7.39 -14.86 2.54
CA TRP A 16 -6.87 -14.27 3.79
C TRP A 16 -7.29 -12.81 3.95
N ARG A 17 -7.41 -12.07 2.82
CA ARG A 17 -7.77 -10.66 2.80
C ARG A 17 -8.88 -10.38 1.76
N PRO A 18 -10.09 -10.87 1.99
CA PRO A 18 -11.17 -10.75 1.01
C PRO A 18 -11.78 -9.34 0.92
N GLU A 19 -11.51 -8.49 1.92
CA GLU A 19 -12.04 -7.13 2.03
C GLU A 19 -11.06 -6.20 2.76
N LEU A 20 -11.29 -4.90 2.66
CA LEU A 20 -10.58 -3.90 3.48
C LEU A 20 -11.09 -4.00 4.92
N SER A 21 -10.20 -3.77 5.89
CA SER A 21 -10.64 -3.60 7.27
C SER A 21 -11.54 -2.36 7.40
N PRO A 22 -12.39 -2.29 8.45
CA PRO A 22 -13.24 -1.12 8.67
C PRO A 22 -12.48 0.21 8.69
N ASP A 23 -11.29 0.23 9.29
CA ASP A 23 -10.45 1.44 9.35
C ASP A 23 -9.91 1.83 7.97
N GLU A 24 -9.45 0.86 7.18
CA GLU A 24 -8.96 1.10 5.81
C GLU A 24 -10.08 1.61 4.91
N LEU A 25 -11.25 0.96 4.97
CA LEU A 25 -12.42 1.36 4.20
C LEU A 25 -12.86 2.79 4.55
N ALA A 26 -13.00 3.08 5.84
CA ALA A 26 -13.39 4.41 6.31
C ALA A 26 -12.36 5.48 5.93
N ALA A 27 -11.07 5.17 6.01
CA ALA A 27 -10.01 6.08 5.60
C ALA A 27 -10.01 6.31 4.08
N LEU A 28 -10.15 5.25 3.28
CA LEU A 28 -10.21 5.37 1.82
C LEU A 28 -11.39 6.23 1.40
N MET A 29 -12.60 5.97 1.89
CA MET A 29 -13.79 6.76 1.60
C MET A 29 -13.63 8.23 2.01
N ARG A 30 -13.10 8.49 3.19
CA ARG A 30 -12.92 9.86 3.71
C ARG A 30 -11.86 10.65 2.98
N LEU A 31 -10.71 10.02 2.68
CA LEU A 31 -9.56 10.71 2.11
C LEU A 31 -9.64 10.84 0.59
N LEU A 32 -10.19 9.85 -0.10
CA LEU A 32 -10.40 9.92 -1.55
C LEU A 32 -11.69 10.70 -1.88
N GLY A 33 -12.80 10.32 -1.26
CA GLY A 33 -14.13 10.85 -1.57
C GLY A 33 -14.68 10.28 -2.88
N THR A 34 -15.88 10.74 -3.25
CA THR A 34 -16.51 10.39 -4.53
C THR A 34 -15.90 11.18 -5.68
N GLY A 35 -15.91 10.60 -6.87
CA GLY A 35 -15.42 11.27 -8.08
C GLY A 35 -15.94 10.58 -9.34
N ASP A 36 -15.76 11.23 -10.49
CA ASP A 36 -16.20 10.77 -11.82
C ASP A 36 -15.02 10.67 -12.82
N GLY A 37 -13.80 10.98 -12.37
CA GLY A 37 -12.59 10.91 -13.17
C GLY A 37 -11.91 9.55 -13.12
N ARG A 38 -10.73 9.47 -13.73
CA ARG A 38 -9.89 8.25 -13.71
C ARG A 38 -9.07 8.18 -12.43
N CYS A 39 -9.15 7.06 -11.72
CA CYS A 39 -8.34 6.80 -10.53
C CYS A 39 -7.44 5.58 -10.75
N LEU A 40 -6.14 5.74 -10.49
CA LEU A 40 -5.16 4.66 -10.53
C LEU A 40 -5.01 4.04 -9.15
N ASP A 41 -5.14 2.72 -9.06
CA ASP A 41 -4.83 1.96 -7.84
C ASP A 41 -3.51 1.21 -8.03
N VAL A 42 -2.45 1.65 -7.33
CA VAL A 42 -1.08 1.14 -7.49
C VAL A 42 -0.81 0.02 -6.48
N GLY A 43 -0.42 -1.15 -6.98
CA GLY A 43 -0.33 -2.37 -6.19
C GLY A 43 -1.73 -2.90 -5.85
N CYS A 44 -2.60 -2.97 -6.85
CA CYS A 44 -4.01 -3.30 -6.67
C CYS A 44 -4.26 -4.74 -6.19
N GLY A 45 -3.26 -5.62 -6.35
CA GLY A 45 -3.38 -7.03 -5.98
C GLY A 45 -4.59 -7.70 -6.63
N THR A 46 -5.46 -8.28 -5.81
CA THR A 46 -6.70 -8.95 -6.25
C THR A 46 -7.87 -7.97 -6.50
N GLY A 47 -7.62 -6.66 -6.45
CA GLY A 47 -8.59 -5.63 -6.82
C GLY A 47 -9.57 -5.22 -5.72
N VAL A 48 -9.36 -5.64 -4.47
CA VAL A 48 -10.26 -5.33 -3.34
C VAL A 48 -10.42 -3.82 -3.13
N ALA A 49 -9.32 -3.07 -3.04
CA ALA A 49 -9.37 -1.62 -2.89
C ALA A 49 -9.89 -0.94 -4.16
N THR A 50 -9.50 -1.45 -5.33
CA THR A 50 -9.94 -0.93 -6.63
C THR A 50 -11.46 -1.02 -6.80
N ALA A 51 -12.09 -2.10 -6.30
CA ALA A 51 -13.55 -2.25 -6.31
C ALA A 51 -14.22 -1.14 -5.49
N VAL A 52 -13.71 -0.85 -4.28
CA VAL A 52 -14.23 0.25 -3.45
C VAL A 52 -14.05 1.60 -4.15
N VAL A 53 -12.91 1.83 -4.81
CA VAL A 53 -12.68 3.06 -5.60
C VAL A 53 -13.72 3.21 -6.71
N ALA A 54 -14.07 2.10 -7.40
CA ALA A 54 -15.12 2.11 -8.42
C ALA A 54 -16.51 2.39 -7.82
N GLU A 55 -16.84 1.84 -6.65
CA GLU A 55 -18.09 2.10 -5.93
C GLU A 55 -18.23 3.58 -5.51
N LEU A 56 -17.11 4.27 -5.31
CA LEU A 56 -17.08 5.72 -5.05
C LEU A 56 -17.30 6.57 -6.31
N GLY A 57 -17.54 5.95 -7.47
CA GLY A 57 -17.86 6.60 -8.74
C GLY A 57 -16.66 6.85 -9.66
N TRP A 58 -15.43 6.50 -9.23
CA TRP A 58 -14.23 6.66 -10.05
C TRP A 58 -14.14 5.61 -11.16
N SER A 59 -13.65 6.01 -12.33
CA SER A 59 -13.17 5.07 -13.36
C SER A 59 -11.84 4.49 -12.88
N ALA A 60 -11.91 3.38 -12.13
CA ALA A 60 -10.77 2.79 -11.44
C ALA A 60 -9.98 1.88 -12.38
N VAL A 61 -8.65 2.03 -12.38
CA VAL A 61 -7.70 1.16 -13.11
C VAL A 61 -6.64 0.69 -12.12
N GLY A 62 -6.48 -0.63 -11.99
CA GLY A 62 -5.47 -1.24 -11.14
C GLY A 62 -4.13 -1.44 -11.87
N VAL A 63 -3.05 -1.44 -11.12
CA VAL A 63 -1.73 -1.90 -11.57
C VAL A 63 -1.11 -2.80 -10.53
N ASP A 64 -0.63 -3.96 -10.95
CA ASP A 64 0.17 -4.86 -10.12
C ASP A 64 1.23 -5.57 -10.96
N VAL A 65 2.24 -6.15 -10.33
CA VAL A 65 3.30 -6.90 -10.99
C VAL A 65 3.02 -8.41 -11.06
N SER A 66 2.06 -8.88 -10.24
CA SER A 66 1.69 -10.29 -10.15
C SER A 66 0.55 -10.64 -11.10
N ALA A 67 0.85 -11.38 -12.16
CA ALA A 67 -0.17 -11.87 -13.09
C ALA A 67 -1.23 -12.74 -12.40
N GLU A 68 -0.86 -13.51 -11.36
CA GLU A 68 -1.79 -14.35 -10.62
C GLU A 68 -2.79 -13.52 -9.80
N LEU A 69 -2.33 -12.46 -9.13
CA LEU A 69 -3.24 -11.54 -8.41
C LEU A 69 -4.16 -10.80 -9.39
N LEU A 70 -3.62 -10.37 -10.53
CA LEU A 70 -4.39 -9.70 -11.57
C LEU A 70 -5.45 -10.60 -12.19
N ALA A 71 -5.21 -11.90 -12.31
CA ALA A 71 -6.23 -12.85 -12.78
C ALA A 71 -7.47 -12.84 -11.85
N LEU A 72 -7.27 -12.73 -10.54
CA LEU A 72 -8.35 -12.61 -9.56
C LEU A 72 -9.03 -11.23 -9.63
N ALA A 73 -8.26 -10.16 -9.83
CA ALA A 73 -8.82 -8.82 -10.06
C ALA A 73 -9.72 -8.79 -11.30
N HIS A 74 -9.27 -9.35 -12.43
CA HIS A 74 -10.07 -9.47 -13.65
C HIS A 74 -11.33 -10.31 -13.44
N ALA A 75 -11.24 -11.40 -12.66
CA ALA A 75 -12.42 -12.21 -12.32
C ALA A 75 -13.46 -11.44 -11.51
N ARG A 76 -13.06 -10.39 -10.78
CA ARG A 76 -13.93 -9.42 -10.10
C ARG A 76 -14.46 -8.31 -11.02
N GLY A 77 -14.08 -8.32 -12.29
CA GLY A 77 -14.46 -7.26 -13.25
C GLY A 77 -13.63 -5.98 -13.14
N ILE A 78 -12.49 -6.03 -12.45
CA ILE A 78 -11.58 -4.87 -12.33
C ILE A 78 -10.74 -4.75 -13.59
N GLU A 79 -10.70 -3.54 -14.16
CA GLU A 79 -9.71 -3.18 -15.19
C GLU A 79 -8.33 -3.05 -14.50
N ALA A 80 -7.38 -3.89 -14.90
CA ALA A 80 -6.04 -3.87 -14.32
C ALA A 80 -4.97 -4.21 -15.35
N VAL A 81 -3.76 -3.69 -15.13
CA VAL A 81 -2.61 -3.81 -16.04
C VAL A 81 -1.42 -4.40 -15.29
N GLU A 82 -0.77 -5.40 -15.90
CA GLU A 82 0.48 -5.94 -15.38
C GLU A 82 1.61 -4.96 -15.68
N ALA A 83 2.14 -4.32 -14.64
CA ALA A 83 3.28 -3.42 -14.74
C ALA A 83 3.95 -3.19 -13.39
N SER A 84 5.21 -2.74 -13.45
CA SER A 84 5.94 -2.31 -12.26
C SER A 84 5.44 -0.94 -11.79
N ALA A 85 5.22 -0.82 -10.49
CA ALA A 85 4.93 0.47 -9.85
C ALA A 85 6.07 1.51 -10.00
N HIS A 86 7.28 1.06 -10.36
CA HIS A 86 8.43 1.93 -10.63
C HIS A 86 8.50 2.44 -12.07
N SER A 87 7.61 1.98 -12.95
CA SER A 87 7.55 2.34 -14.36
C SER A 87 6.14 2.11 -14.86
N LEU A 88 5.25 3.04 -14.55
CA LEU A 88 3.84 2.95 -14.90
C LEU A 88 3.64 3.17 -16.40
N PRO A 89 2.86 2.29 -17.09
CA PRO A 89 2.69 2.33 -18.54
C PRO A 89 1.66 3.39 -18.98
N PHE A 90 1.64 4.53 -18.29
CA PHE A 90 0.71 5.61 -18.54
C PHE A 90 1.45 6.91 -18.83
N VAL A 91 0.85 7.76 -19.63
CA VAL A 91 1.38 9.09 -19.96
C VAL A 91 1.26 10.02 -18.74
N ASP A 92 2.09 11.07 -18.71
CA ASP A 92 2.04 12.09 -17.68
C ASP A 92 0.65 12.74 -17.58
N ALA A 93 0.25 13.09 -16.36
CA ALA A 93 -0.98 13.80 -16.08
C ALA A 93 -2.26 13.16 -16.72
N SER A 94 -2.37 11.83 -16.62
CA SER A 94 -3.48 11.06 -17.20
C SER A 94 -4.52 10.61 -16.18
N PHE A 95 -4.28 10.79 -14.88
CA PHE A 95 -5.19 10.41 -13.81
C PHE A 95 -5.64 11.59 -12.96
N ASP A 96 -6.91 11.55 -12.54
CA ASP A 96 -7.57 12.57 -11.72
C ASP A 96 -7.42 12.27 -10.23
N ALA A 97 -7.05 11.03 -9.87
CA ALA A 97 -6.70 10.58 -8.52
C ALA A 97 -5.80 9.33 -8.58
N ALA A 98 -5.15 9.03 -7.47
CA ALA A 98 -4.50 7.74 -7.26
C ALA A 98 -4.73 7.23 -5.85
N THR A 99 -4.71 5.90 -5.71
CA THR A 99 -4.72 5.16 -4.45
C THR A 99 -3.58 4.16 -4.40
N SER A 100 -3.20 3.76 -3.21
CA SER A 100 -2.28 2.64 -2.99
C SER A 100 -2.48 2.10 -1.58
N VAL A 101 -2.75 0.81 -1.46
CA VAL A 101 -3.03 0.17 -0.18
C VAL A 101 -1.98 -0.91 0.09
N TRP A 102 -1.22 -0.77 1.19
CA TRP A 102 -0.17 -1.69 1.66
C TRP A 102 1.08 -1.83 0.79
N THR A 103 1.28 -1.02 -0.22
CA THR A 103 2.34 -1.21 -1.22
C THR A 103 3.76 -0.96 -0.72
N HIS A 104 3.97 -0.04 0.25
CA HIS A 104 5.32 0.35 0.67
C HIS A 104 6.14 -0.82 1.23
N THR A 105 5.47 -1.82 1.80
CA THR A 105 6.11 -3.03 2.33
C THR A 105 6.49 -4.04 1.26
N ASP A 106 5.96 -3.91 0.05
CA ASP A 106 6.05 -4.92 -1.00
C ASP A 106 6.88 -4.46 -2.22
N VAL A 107 6.90 -3.16 -2.52
CA VAL A 107 7.65 -2.63 -3.65
C VAL A 107 9.15 -2.52 -3.39
N GLY A 108 9.93 -2.68 -4.45
CA GLY A 108 11.39 -2.61 -4.39
C GLY A 108 11.94 -1.24 -4.01
N ASP A 109 11.32 -0.17 -4.51
CA ASP A 109 11.69 1.22 -4.27
C ASP A 109 10.41 2.07 -4.13
N PHE A 110 10.04 2.37 -2.89
CA PHE A 110 8.84 3.15 -2.62
C PHE A 110 8.97 4.60 -3.09
N ARG A 111 10.19 5.16 -3.08
CA ARG A 111 10.43 6.52 -3.59
C ARG A 111 10.18 6.60 -5.10
N ALA A 112 10.70 5.64 -5.86
CA ALA A 112 10.45 5.55 -7.30
C ALA A 112 8.95 5.34 -7.60
N THR A 113 8.27 4.50 -6.81
CA THR A 113 6.81 4.30 -6.91
C THR A 113 6.05 5.62 -6.74
N VAL A 114 6.33 6.38 -5.68
CA VAL A 114 5.64 7.65 -5.42
C VAL A 114 5.96 8.70 -6.49
N ALA A 115 7.18 8.70 -7.04
CA ALA A 115 7.56 9.59 -8.14
C ALA A 115 6.76 9.27 -9.42
N GLU A 116 6.58 8.00 -9.75
CA GLU A 116 5.76 7.58 -10.89
C GLU A 116 4.28 7.93 -10.69
N VAL A 117 3.74 7.72 -9.48
CA VAL A 117 2.37 8.18 -9.15
C VAL A 117 2.26 9.70 -9.36
N ALA A 118 3.21 10.47 -8.85
CA ALA A 118 3.22 11.92 -9.05
C ALA A 118 3.29 12.30 -10.54
N ARG A 119 4.06 11.58 -11.35
CA ARG A 119 4.17 11.83 -12.79
C ARG A 119 2.84 11.66 -13.51
N VAL A 120 2.13 10.57 -13.23
CA VAL A 120 0.87 10.22 -13.94
C VAL A 120 -0.35 11.00 -13.42
N LEU A 121 -0.30 11.56 -12.23
CA LEU A 121 -1.36 12.41 -11.68
C LEU A 121 -1.41 13.76 -12.41
N ARG A 122 -2.60 14.31 -12.60
CA ARG A 122 -2.81 15.69 -13.04
C ARG A 122 -2.41 16.69 -11.94
N PRO A 123 -1.98 17.90 -12.28
CA PRO A 123 -1.79 18.95 -11.30
C PRO A 123 -3.03 19.16 -10.44
N GLY A 124 -2.86 19.16 -9.12
CA GLY A 124 -3.96 19.29 -8.18
C GLY A 124 -4.68 17.96 -7.83
N ALA A 125 -4.36 16.86 -8.48
CA ALA A 125 -4.98 15.56 -8.22
C ALA A 125 -4.53 14.96 -6.87
N PRO A 126 -5.42 14.28 -6.11
CA PRO A 126 -5.07 13.64 -4.86
C PRO A 126 -4.39 12.29 -5.07
N PHE A 127 -3.48 11.97 -4.16
CA PHE A 127 -2.96 10.63 -3.94
C PHE A 127 -3.30 10.20 -2.51
N VAL A 128 -4.02 9.09 -2.36
CA VAL A 128 -4.36 8.49 -1.07
C VAL A 128 -3.56 7.21 -0.88
N TYR A 129 -2.81 7.17 0.21
CA TYR A 129 -2.05 6.00 0.63
C TYR A 129 -2.59 5.47 1.96
N ILE A 130 -2.72 4.14 2.09
CA ILE A 130 -3.08 3.45 3.34
C ILE A 130 -2.17 2.24 3.50
N GLY A 131 -1.64 2.01 4.70
CA GLY A 131 -0.80 0.84 4.93
C GLY A 131 -0.23 0.76 6.33
N GLY A 132 0.64 -0.20 6.58
CA GLY A 132 1.26 -0.42 7.88
C GLY A 132 2.04 0.80 8.38
N HIS A 133 1.93 1.06 9.67
CA HIS A 133 2.65 2.18 10.28
C HIS A 133 4.16 1.87 10.34
N PRO A 134 5.04 2.70 9.74
CA PRO A 134 6.47 2.41 9.68
C PRO A 134 7.16 2.20 11.04
N CYS A 135 6.64 2.82 12.10
CA CYS A 135 7.20 2.70 13.44
C CYS A 135 6.65 1.52 14.23
N PHE A 136 5.42 1.07 13.92
CA PHE A 136 4.69 0.12 14.78
C PHE A 136 4.38 -1.22 14.09
N VAL A 137 4.66 -1.35 12.80
CA VAL A 137 4.42 -2.58 12.05
C VAL A 137 5.73 -3.08 11.44
N GLY A 138 6.01 -4.37 11.64
CA GLY A 138 7.19 -5.04 11.11
C GLY A 138 8.21 -5.40 12.18
N PRO A 139 9.34 -6.01 11.80
CA PRO A 139 10.30 -6.61 12.73
C PRO A 139 11.09 -5.60 13.57
N HIS A 140 10.96 -4.32 13.26
CA HIS A 140 11.59 -3.23 14.00
C HIS A 140 10.56 -2.40 14.76
N SER A 141 9.32 -2.86 14.78
CA SER A 141 8.27 -2.20 15.54
C SER A 141 8.47 -2.39 17.03
N LEU A 142 7.99 -1.42 17.78
CA LEU A 142 7.97 -1.51 19.25
C LEU A 142 6.99 -2.57 19.76
N PHE A 143 6.00 -2.94 18.94
CA PHE A 143 4.85 -3.75 19.34
C PHE A 143 4.67 -4.92 18.39
N VAL A 144 5.23 -6.04 18.75
CA VAL A 144 5.25 -7.22 17.90
C VAL A 144 4.09 -8.16 18.13
N HIS A 145 3.53 -8.18 19.33
CA HIS A 145 2.45 -9.08 19.71
C HIS A 145 1.30 -8.33 20.37
N ALA A 146 0.09 -8.75 20.04
CA ALA A 146 -1.13 -8.23 20.67
C ALA A 146 -1.23 -8.58 22.18
N GLU A 147 -0.47 -9.60 22.61
CA GLU A 147 -0.44 -10.06 24.01
C GLU A 147 0.98 -9.96 24.56
N GLY A 148 1.13 -9.33 25.71
CA GLY A 148 2.40 -9.27 26.45
C GLY A 148 3.06 -7.90 26.45
N THR A 149 4.27 -7.86 26.99
CA THR A 149 5.09 -6.65 27.08
C THR A 149 5.67 -6.29 25.71
N PRO A 150 5.52 -5.05 25.25
CA PRO A 150 6.15 -4.60 24.01
C PRO A 150 7.66 -4.84 24.03
N THR A 151 8.18 -5.41 22.96
CA THR A 151 9.61 -5.68 22.81
C THR A 151 10.21 -4.77 21.78
N PHE A 152 11.24 -4.02 22.15
CA PHE A 152 12.01 -3.20 21.22
C PHE A 152 12.98 -4.07 20.42
N HIS A 153 12.89 -4.01 19.10
CA HIS A 153 13.84 -4.66 18.20
C HIS A 153 14.75 -3.60 17.57
N PRO A 154 16.08 -3.69 17.77
CA PRO A 154 17.01 -2.75 17.15
C PRO A 154 17.02 -2.92 15.63
N GLY A 155 17.34 -1.83 14.90
CA GLY A 155 17.48 -1.86 13.44
C GLY A 155 16.37 -1.10 12.69
N TYR A 156 15.69 -0.19 13.37
CA TYR A 156 14.70 0.71 12.74
C TYR A 156 15.32 1.62 11.66
N ARG A 157 16.54 2.12 11.87
CA ARG A 157 17.13 3.14 10.97
C ARG A 157 17.45 2.67 9.55
N PRO A 158 18.00 1.46 9.30
CA PRO A 158 18.26 1.03 7.93
C PRO A 158 16.98 0.53 7.26
N SER A 159 16.58 1.20 6.18
CA SER A 159 15.54 0.68 5.28
C SER A 159 16.05 -0.60 4.61
N ARG A 160 15.36 -1.71 4.78
CA ARG A 160 15.79 -3.02 4.27
C ARG A 160 14.62 -3.98 4.04
N ARG A 161 14.87 -5.00 3.23
CA ARG A 161 13.98 -6.17 3.15
C ARG A 161 14.25 -7.10 4.32
N TYR A 162 13.20 -7.71 4.83
CA TYR A 162 13.24 -8.82 5.81
C TYR A 162 12.36 -9.97 5.33
N ASP A 163 12.68 -11.16 5.76
CA ASP A 163 11.92 -12.38 5.53
C ASP A 163 11.10 -12.80 6.77
N GLY A 164 10.36 -13.90 6.63
CA GLY A 164 9.50 -14.41 7.68
C GLY A 164 10.22 -14.88 8.96
N THR A 165 11.54 -14.97 8.93
CA THR A 165 12.36 -15.38 10.11
C THR A 165 12.81 -14.19 10.96
N ALA A 166 12.56 -12.96 10.49
CA ALA A 166 12.99 -11.77 11.21
C ALA A 166 12.26 -11.66 12.57
N PRO A 167 12.97 -11.24 13.63
CA PRO A 167 12.33 -10.95 14.91
C PRO A 167 11.18 -9.96 14.72
N GLY A 168 10.04 -10.25 15.29
CA GLY A 168 8.91 -9.35 15.20
C GLY A 168 7.96 -9.53 14.00
N VAL A 169 8.17 -10.55 13.22
CA VAL A 169 7.12 -11.07 12.33
C VAL A 169 6.11 -11.81 13.21
N GLY A 170 5.03 -11.14 13.56
CA GLY A 170 4.15 -11.56 14.66
C GLY A 170 3.42 -12.88 14.43
N ASP A 171 2.99 -13.16 13.21
CA ASP A 171 2.23 -14.37 12.87
C ASP A 171 3.07 -15.27 11.95
N PRO A 172 3.54 -16.44 12.44
CA PRO A 172 4.34 -17.36 11.64
C PRO A 172 3.57 -17.99 10.47
N GLU A 173 2.24 -17.99 10.51
CA GLU A 173 1.39 -18.46 9.42
C GLU A 173 0.86 -17.31 8.56
N GLY A 174 1.13 -16.07 8.97
CA GLY A 174 0.63 -14.87 8.30
C GLY A 174 1.36 -14.52 7.02
N LEU A 175 0.87 -13.48 6.34
CA LEU A 175 1.39 -13.01 5.07
C LEU A 175 2.90 -12.72 5.13
N ARG A 176 3.35 -12.01 6.14
CA ARG A 176 4.76 -11.56 6.22
C ARG A 176 5.76 -12.69 6.47
N ALA A 177 5.31 -13.77 7.12
CA ALA A 177 6.11 -14.99 7.23
C ALA A 177 6.32 -15.67 5.88
N ARG A 178 5.33 -15.57 4.97
CA ARG A 178 5.36 -16.20 3.65
C ARG A 178 6.12 -15.38 2.62
N VAL A 179 5.86 -14.07 2.57
CA VAL A 179 6.37 -13.20 1.50
C VAL A 179 7.47 -12.23 1.97
N GLY A 180 7.69 -12.11 3.29
CA GLY A 180 8.56 -11.09 3.85
C GLY A 180 7.94 -9.70 3.71
N ALA A 181 8.75 -8.68 3.90
CA ALA A 181 8.38 -7.29 3.63
C ALA A 181 9.62 -6.39 3.53
N ARG A 182 9.39 -5.13 3.16
CA ARG A 182 10.35 -4.06 3.31
C ARG A 182 10.03 -3.22 4.54
N HIS A 183 11.06 -2.81 5.24
CA HIS A 183 10.98 -1.77 6.24
C HIS A 183 11.44 -0.44 5.66
N LEU A 184 10.66 0.60 5.91
CA LEU A 184 11.04 1.99 5.69
C LEU A 184 10.99 2.73 7.03
N THR A 185 11.88 3.68 7.24
CA THR A 185 11.71 4.63 8.34
C THR A 185 10.53 5.57 8.04
N LEU A 186 9.91 6.14 9.07
CA LEU A 186 8.89 7.18 8.87
C LEU A 186 9.46 8.37 8.07
N GLN A 187 10.73 8.70 8.29
CA GLN A 187 11.41 9.75 7.52
C GLN A 187 11.46 9.40 6.02
N ASP A 188 11.89 8.18 5.67
CA ASP A 188 11.99 7.76 4.26
C ASP A 188 10.60 7.69 3.62
N PHE A 189 9.60 7.20 4.38
CA PHE A 189 8.21 7.16 3.95
C PHE A 189 7.69 8.56 3.60
N ILE A 190 7.78 9.52 4.50
CA ILE A 190 7.33 10.91 4.29
C ILE A 190 8.14 11.59 3.16
N THR A 191 9.46 11.36 3.14
CA THR A 191 10.35 11.95 2.12
C THR A 191 10.04 11.44 0.71
N ALA A 192 9.49 10.22 0.57
CA ALA A 192 9.05 9.72 -0.73
C ALA A 192 7.99 10.64 -1.35
N PHE A 193 7.01 11.10 -0.58
CA PHE A 193 5.96 12.01 -1.07
C PHE A 193 6.49 13.41 -1.34
N THR A 194 7.16 14.02 -0.36
CA THR A 194 7.64 15.39 -0.50
C THR A 194 8.74 15.52 -1.55
N GLY A 195 9.60 14.51 -1.68
CA GLY A 195 10.64 14.46 -2.70
C GLY A 195 10.11 14.27 -4.13
N ALA A 196 8.91 13.72 -4.29
CA ALA A 196 8.19 13.64 -5.57
C ALA A 196 7.39 14.94 -5.88
N GLY A 197 7.51 15.98 -5.07
CA GLY A 197 6.79 17.24 -5.24
C GLY A 197 5.32 17.19 -4.77
N LEU A 198 4.91 16.14 -4.07
CA LEU A 198 3.57 16.03 -3.52
C LEU A 198 3.47 16.80 -2.20
N ARG A 199 2.39 17.58 -2.03
CA ARG A 199 2.09 18.30 -0.79
C ARG A 199 1.18 17.43 0.08
N ILE A 200 1.68 17.00 1.24
CA ILE A 200 0.88 16.23 2.21
C ILE A 200 -0.19 17.15 2.79
N GLU A 201 -1.46 16.75 2.67
CA GLU A 201 -2.63 17.47 3.18
C GLU A 201 -3.13 16.89 4.49
N ARG A 202 -3.04 15.55 4.62
CA ARG A 202 -3.43 14.82 5.83
C ARG A 202 -2.49 13.65 6.06
N PHE A 203 -2.23 13.39 7.32
CA PHE A 203 -1.58 12.19 7.82
C PHE A 203 -2.36 11.74 9.05
N GLU A 204 -2.84 10.51 9.04
CA GLU A 204 -3.68 9.94 10.07
C GLU A 204 -3.05 8.63 10.56
N GLU A 205 -3.08 8.43 11.85
CA GLU A 205 -2.71 7.18 12.50
C GLU A 205 -4.00 6.45 12.89
N LEU A 206 -4.13 5.18 12.48
CA LEU A 206 -5.36 4.42 12.57
C LEU A 206 -5.11 3.07 13.25
N GLY A 207 -6.20 2.47 13.70
CA GLY A 207 -6.24 1.16 14.35
C GLY A 207 -6.90 1.24 15.72
N ASP A 208 -7.43 0.11 16.17
CA ASP A 208 -8.20 -0.07 17.40
C ASP A 208 -7.36 -0.53 18.61
N ARG A 209 -6.02 -0.60 18.43
CA ARG A 209 -5.07 -1.01 19.47
C ARG A 209 -4.56 0.19 20.27
N ASP A 210 -3.88 -0.06 21.37
CA ASP A 210 -3.22 0.98 22.18
C ASP A 210 -2.11 1.74 21.41
N TYR A 211 -1.80 1.29 20.20
CA TYR A 211 -0.85 1.91 19.28
C TYR A 211 -1.40 1.90 17.85
N PRO A 212 -1.08 2.90 17.03
CA PRO A 212 -1.52 2.92 15.64
C PRO A 212 -0.73 1.88 14.83
N TYR A 213 -1.40 0.93 14.23
CA TYR A 213 -0.76 -0.04 13.34
C TYR A 213 -0.93 0.29 11.85
N LEU A 214 -1.76 1.26 11.53
CA LEU A 214 -1.96 1.78 10.20
C LEU A 214 -1.65 3.26 10.10
N VAL A 215 -1.23 3.69 8.92
CA VAL A 215 -1.21 5.08 8.50
C VAL A 215 -2.11 5.27 7.29
N ALA A 216 -2.81 6.39 7.25
CA ALA A 216 -3.46 6.88 6.06
C ALA A 216 -2.94 8.29 5.73
N LEU A 217 -2.64 8.53 4.47
CA LEU A 217 -2.06 9.79 4.02
C LEU A 217 -2.80 10.25 2.77
N ARG A 218 -3.14 11.54 2.73
CA ARG A 218 -3.57 12.22 1.52
C ARG A 218 -2.52 13.24 1.13
N ALA A 219 -2.02 13.14 -0.08
CA ALA A 219 -1.17 14.15 -0.67
C ALA A 219 -1.79 14.70 -1.97
N ARG A 220 -1.29 15.81 -2.47
CA ARG A 220 -1.75 16.45 -3.71
C ARG A 220 -0.57 16.80 -4.58
N ARG A 221 -0.70 16.54 -5.88
CA ARG A 221 0.27 16.94 -6.88
C ARG A 221 0.30 18.46 -7.09
#